data_904b72b0512224131023498244139a1d
#
_entry.id   904b72b0512224131023498244139a1d
#
_cell.length_a   1.000
_cell.length_b   1.000
_cell.length_c   1.000
_cell.angle_alpha   90.00
_cell.angle_beta   90.00
_cell.angle_gamma   90.00
#
_symmetry.space_group_name_H-M   'P 1'
#
loop_
_entity.id
_entity.type
_entity.pdbx_description
1 polymer ?
#
loop_
_entity_poly.entity_id
_entity_poly.type
_entity_poly.pdbx_seq_one_letter_code
_entity_poly.pdbx_strand_id
1 'polypeptide(L)'
;LEGTPTSFSAKPGEATGEKPESIGPDTLLASGLQGHNNARFVFCGSLPLFSDAFHNEDFALQMAKWAFAENGIIRFANVTHSRVDGSPPELLLKQKEKPDLPKSLFPDPEITRNSLVYRIKDMLYYEVTINTWDGDAQAWAPFHAEDVQLEFVMLDPYIRTTLTSDGDGKFSTSFMAPDKYGIFKFKLLYRRPGLSTLHVEKVVSVRPFKHNEYERYITSAYPYYTAAFVLMAAVTVFSFLFLFTEDKTVLSKTHRD
;
A
#
# COMPACT_ATOMS: atom_id res chain seq x y z
N LEU A 1 27.69 -9.51 -14.54
CA LEU A 1 29.14 -9.50 -14.44
C LEU A 1 29.66 -8.24 -15.15
N GLU A 2 30.35 -7.42 -14.43
CA GLU A 2 30.89 -6.14 -14.91
C GLU A 2 32.36 -6.30 -15.29
N GLY A 3 32.84 -5.46 -16.21
CA GLY A 3 34.25 -5.42 -16.59
C GLY A 3 35.13 -4.83 -15.49
N THR A 4 36.42 -5.16 -15.55
CA THR A 4 37.43 -4.52 -14.69
C THR A 4 37.58 -3.05 -15.08
N PRO A 5 38.16 -2.17 -14.23
CA PRO A 5 38.37 -0.75 -14.57
C PRO A 5 39.14 -0.52 -15.86
N THR A 6 39.89 -1.49 -16.32
CA THR A 6 40.69 -1.45 -17.56
C THR A 6 40.01 -2.10 -18.76
N SER A 7 38.83 -2.68 -18.57
CA SER A 7 38.06 -3.29 -19.66
C SER A 7 37.46 -2.22 -20.55
N PHE A 8 37.35 -2.50 -21.83
CA PHE A 8 36.69 -1.63 -22.79
C PHE A 8 36.03 -2.46 -23.89
N SER A 9 34.96 -1.93 -24.47
CA SER A 9 34.32 -2.56 -25.64
C SER A 9 34.83 -1.90 -26.91
N ALA A 10 35.14 -2.73 -27.89
CA ALA A 10 35.51 -2.28 -29.23
C ALA A 10 34.79 -3.16 -30.29
N LYS A 11 34.48 -2.60 -31.44
CA LYS A 11 33.95 -3.39 -32.55
C LYS A 11 35.01 -4.31 -33.14
N PRO A 12 34.67 -5.52 -33.52
CA PRO A 12 35.63 -6.42 -34.15
C PRO A 12 36.22 -5.80 -35.41
N GLY A 13 37.55 -5.67 -35.49
CA GLY A 13 38.26 -5.17 -36.66
C GLY A 13 38.48 -3.66 -36.67
N GLU A 14 38.04 -2.88 -35.72
CA GLU A 14 38.39 -1.46 -35.55
C GLU A 14 39.74 -1.32 -34.82
N ALA A 15 40.55 -0.38 -35.30
CA ALA A 15 41.81 -0.07 -34.63
C ALA A 15 41.52 0.54 -33.25
N THR A 16 42.33 0.20 -32.25
CA THR A 16 42.25 0.66 -30.84
C THR A 16 42.37 2.17 -30.64
N GLY A 17 42.32 2.97 -31.70
CA GLY A 17 42.41 4.45 -31.66
C GLY A 17 41.07 5.17 -31.63
N GLU A 18 39.94 4.52 -31.85
CA GLU A 18 38.60 5.11 -31.72
C GLU A 18 38.14 5.03 -30.28
N LYS A 19 37.25 5.96 -29.90
CA LYS A 19 36.70 5.98 -28.55
C LYS A 19 35.87 4.68 -28.33
N PRO A 20 36.18 3.90 -27.28
CA PRO A 20 35.42 2.72 -26.97
C PRO A 20 33.96 3.09 -26.61
N GLU A 21 33.00 2.21 -26.94
CA GLU A 21 31.58 2.42 -26.63
C GLU A 21 31.30 2.37 -25.12
N SER A 22 32.03 1.52 -24.38
CA SER A 22 31.96 1.44 -22.92
C SER A 22 33.32 1.13 -22.34
N ILE A 23 33.58 1.63 -21.12
CA ILE A 23 34.87 1.50 -20.42
C ILE A 23 34.59 1.07 -18.96
N GLY A 24 35.42 0.18 -18.44
CA GLY A 24 35.39 -0.20 -17.03
C GLY A 24 34.11 -0.96 -16.65
N PRO A 25 33.47 -0.62 -15.53
CA PRO A 25 32.27 -1.28 -15.02
C PRO A 25 31.08 -1.22 -15.97
N ASP A 26 31.02 -0.24 -16.85
CA ASP A 26 29.95 -0.10 -17.85
C ASP A 26 30.03 -1.17 -18.95
N THR A 27 31.14 -1.92 -19.01
CA THR A 27 31.31 -3.03 -19.93
C THR A 27 30.70 -4.29 -19.32
N LEU A 28 29.52 -4.69 -19.78
CA LEU A 28 28.82 -5.87 -19.29
C LEU A 28 29.31 -7.13 -20.01
N LEU A 29 29.93 -8.04 -19.28
CA LEU A 29 30.39 -9.35 -19.79
C LEU A 29 29.26 -10.38 -19.81
N ALA A 30 28.39 -10.33 -18.80
CA ALA A 30 27.17 -11.09 -18.74
C ALA A 30 26.07 -10.23 -18.08
N SER A 31 24.88 -10.24 -18.64
CA SER A 31 23.75 -9.48 -18.13
C SER A 31 22.47 -10.30 -18.12
N GLY A 32 21.66 -10.08 -17.10
CA GLY A 32 20.35 -10.68 -16.97
C GLY A 32 19.25 -9.62 -17.12
N LEU A 33 18.21 -9.92 -17.88
CA LEU A 33 17.04 -9.11 -18.06
C LEU A 33 15.81 -9.89 -17.59
N GLN A 34 14.98 -9.25 -16.77
CA GLN A 34 13.69 -9.78 -16.38
C GLN A 34 12.57 -8.88 -16.86
N GLY A 35 11.65 -9.44 -17.64
CA GLY A 35 10.47 -8.75 -18.13
C GLY A 35 9.37 -8.59 -17.06
N HIS A 36 8.38 -7.75 -17.32
CA HIS A 36 7.20 -7.58 -16.44
C HIS A 36 6.37 -8.85 -16.27
N ASN A 37 6.41 -9.74 -17.26
CA ASN A 37 5.76 -11.05 -17.26
C ASN A 37 6.60 -12.15 -16.57
N ASN A 38 7.66 -11.78 -15.86
CA ASN A 38 8.64 -12.68 -15.24
C ASN A 38 9.47 -13.52 -16.24
N ALA A 39 9.39 -13.25 -17.54
CA ALA A 39 10.29 -13.86 -18.50
C ALA A 39 11.73 -13.38 -18.23
N ARG A 40 12.68 -14.31 -18.25
CA ARG A 40 14.08 -14.05 -17.93
C ARG A 40 14.96 -14.35 -19.13
N PHE A 41 15.88 -13.45 -19.39
CA PHE A 41 16.86 -13.58 -20.45
C PHE A 41 18.24 -13.34 -19.88
N VAL A 42 19.18 -14.13 -20.33
CA VAL A 42 20.59 -13.97 -19.96
C VAL A 42 21.41 -13.83 -21.25
N PHE A 43 22.24 -12.82 -21.29
CA PHE A 43 23.16 -12.54 -22.37
C PHE A 43 24.58 -12.70 -21.85
N CYS A 44 25.39 -13.49 -22.55
CA CYS A 44 26.80 -13.67 -22.28
C CYS A 44 27.62 -13.31 -23.50
N GLY A 45 28.66 -12.51 -23.31
CA GLY A 45 29.56 -12.10 -24.37
C GLY A 45 30.58 -13.15 -24.77
N SER A 46 30.69 -14.26 -24.04
CA SER A 46 31.75 -15.27 -24.25
C SER A 46 31.23 -16.67 -24.06
N LEU A 47 31.38 -17.53 -25.07
CA LEU A 47 31.13 -18.99 -24.98
C LEU A 47 32.07 -19.70 -24.00
N PRO A 48 33.38 -19.36 -23.91
CA PRO A 48 34.29 -19.93 -22.93
C PRO A 48 33.83 -19.80 -21.46
N LEU A 49 32.90 -18.92 -21.13
CA LEU A 49 32.31 -18.78 -19.80
C LEU A 49 31.67 -20.11 -19.33
N PHE A 50 31.17 -20.91 -20.27
CA PHE A 50 30.55 -22.22 -20.02
C PHE A 50 31.51 -23.38 -20.18
N SER A 51 32.82 -23.11 -20.34
CA SER A 51 33.84 -24.12 -20.50
C SER A 51 34.52 -24.45 -19.17
N ASP A 52 34.81 -25.73 -18.94
CA ASP A 52 35.51 -26.22 -17.75
C ASP A 52 36.93 -25.65 -17.59
N ALA A 53 37.47 -25.04 -18.67
CA ALA A 53 38.83 -24.48 -18.65
C ALA A 53 39.02 -23.31 -17.67
N PHE A 54 37.94 -22.66 -17.27
CA PHE A 54 37.98 -21.48 -16.39
C PHE A 54 37.44 -21.73 -14.98
N HIS A 55 37.01 -22.95 -14.65
CA HIS A 55 36.42 -23.31 -13.36
C HIS A 55 35.24 -22.43 -12.94
N ASN A 56 34.37 -22.03 -13.89
CA ASN A 56 33.23 -21.16 -13.70
C ASN A 56 31.90 -21.93 -13.51
N GLU A 57 31.96 -23.19 -13.13
CA GLU A 57 30.79 -24.08 -13.05
C GLU A 57 29.69 -23.51 -12.16
N ASP A 58 30.05 -23.02 -10.94
CA ASP A 58 29.10 -22.49 -9.99
C ASP A 58 28.39 -21.24 -10.54
N PHE A 59 29.13 -20.35 -11.20
CA PHE A 59 28.55 -19.16 -11.79
C PHE A 59 27.63 -19.50 -12.96
N ALA A 60 28.05 -20.35 -13.86
CA ALA A 60 27.27 -20.79 -15.01
C ALA A 60 25.99 -21.53 -14.55
N LEU A 61 26.09 -22.37 -13.52
CA LEU A 61 24.98 -23.10 -12.93
C LEU A 61 23.95 -22.14 -12.29
N GLN A 62 24.41 -21.20 -11.46
CA GLN A 62 23.52 -20.20 -10.83
C GLN A 62 22.82 -19.33 -11.86
N MET A 63 23.52 -18.92 -12.90
CA MET A 63 22.96 -18.14 -14.00
C MET A 63 21.90 -18.94 -14.77
N ALA A 64 22.16 -20.22 -15.05
CA ALA A 64 21.21 -21.12 -15.68
C ALA A 64 19.98 -21.36 -14.79
N LYS A 65 20.18 -21.66 -13.50
CA LYS A 65 19.09 -21.81 -12.53
C LYS A 65 18.20 -20.57 -12.46
N TRP A 66 18.81 -19.39 -12.49
CA TRP A 66 18.04 -18.14 -12.50
C TRP A 66 17.26 -17.97 -13.82
N ALA A 67 17.87 -18.24 -14.97
CA ALA A 67 17.23 -18.11 -16.27
C ALA A 67 16.04 -19.07 -16.45
N PHE A 68 16.18 -20.30 -15.95
CA PHE A 68 15.13 -21.33 -15.99
C PHE A 68 14.12 -21.18 -14.84
N ALA A 69 14.20 -20.11 -14.08
CA ALA A 69 13.31 -19.85 -12.96
C ALA A 69 13.33 -20.94 -11.87
N GLU A 70 14.48 -21.52 -11.61
CA GLU A 70 14.70 -22.41 -10.44
C GLU A 70 15.06 -21.62 -9.19
N ASN A 71 15.70 -20.45 -9.35
CA ASN A 71 16.05 -19.54 -8.25
C ASN A 71 15.33 -18.20 -8.37
N GLY A 72 15.15 -17.52 -7.23
CA GLY A 72 14.57 -16.19 -7.18
C GLY A 72 13.08 -16.15 -7.52
N ILE A 73 12.35 -17.21 -7.21
CA ILE A 73 10.89 -17.24 -7.31
C ILE A 73 10.29 -16.94 -5.95
N ILE A 74 9.41 -15.96 -5.90
CA ILE A 74 8.58 -15.65 -4.74
C ILE A 74 7.11 -15.79 -5.09
N ARG A 75 6.32 -16.24 -4.12
CA ARG A 75 4.85 -16.29 -4.23
C ARG A 75 4.19 -15.91 -2.92
N PHE A 76 2.97 -15.41 -2.99
CA PHE A 76 2.13 -15.30 -1.81
C PHE A 76 1.39 -16.63 -1.57
N ALA A 77 1.26 -17.02 -0.32
CA ALA A 77 0.53 -18.22 0.07
C ALA A 77 -0.87 -17.89 0.60
N ASN A 78 -0.96 -16.87 1.44
CA ASN A 78 -2.23 -16.46 2.04
C ASN A 78 -2.28 -14.94 2.16
N VAL A 79 -3.47 -14.38 1.99
CA VAL A 79 -3.74 -12.95 2.15
C VAL A 79 -5.01 -12.79 2.96
N THR A 80 -4.87 -12.22 4.14
CA THR A 80 -5.97 -11.96 5.05
C THR A 80 -6.04 -10.48 5.40
N HIS A 81 -7.24 -9.99 5.61
CA HIS A 81 -7.48 -8.64 6.09
C HIS A 81 -8.72 -8.60 6.97
N SER A 82 -8.66 -7.82 8.05
CA SER A 82 -9.72 -7.70 9.04
C SER A 82 -9.70 -6.30 9.65
N ARG A 83 -10.63 -6.03 10.57
CA ARG A 83 -10.48 -4.91 11.51
C ARG A 83 -9.53 -5.29 12.64
N VAL A 84 -8.85 -4.33 13.20
CA VAL A 84 -7.94 -4.55 14.33
C VAL A 84 -8.68 -5.06 15.57
N ASP A 85 -9.96 -4.71 15.74
CA ASP A 85 -10.83 -5.22 16.81
C ASP A 85 -11.24 -6.71 16.66
N GLY A 86 -10.73 -7.37 15.61
CA GLY A 86 -11.08 -8.77 15.30
C GLY A 86 -12.48 -8.96 14.73
N SER A 87 -13.27 -7.89 14.61
CA SER A 87 -14.59 -8.01 13.99
C SER A 87 -14.43 -8.26 12.49
N PRO A 88 -15.17 -9.20 11.92
CA PRO A 88 -15.14 -9.41 10.48
C PRO A 88 -15.69 -8.17 9.77
N PRO A 89 -15.18 -7.83 8.58
CA PRO A 89 -15.78 -6.79 7.76
C PRO A 89 -17.26 -7.09 7.53
N GLU A 90 -18.08 -6.05 7.47
CA GLU A 90 -19.49 -6.25 7.14
C GLU A 90 -19.59 -6.91 5.76
N LEU A 91 -20.27 -8.02 5.67
CA LEU A 91 -20.67 -8.54 4.37
C LEU A 91 -21.72 -7.56 3.81
N LEU A 92 -21.47 -7.04 2.62
CA LEU A 92 -22.50 -6.40 1.81
C LEU A 92 -23.51 -7.48 1.45
N LEU A 93 -24.44 -7.63 2.36
CA LEU A 93 -25.64 -8.39 2.18
C LEU A 93 -25.88 -9.43 3.19
N LYS A 94 -26.95 -9.20 3.54
CA LYS A 94 -28.22 -9.85 3.02
C LYS A 94 -28.96 -8.88 2.08
N GLN A 95 -28.62 -8.81 0.80
CA GLN A 95 -29.68 -8.63 -0.16
C GLN A 95 -30.65 -9.79 0.09
N LYS A 96 -31.71 -9.49 0.82
CA LYS A 96 -32.95 -10.27 0.67
C LYS A 96 -33.11 -10.39 -0.83
N GLU A 97 -33.09 -11.63 -1.32
CA GLU A 97 -33.49 -11.97 -2.67
C GLU A 97 -34.71 -11.11 -2.98
N LYS A 98 -34.54 -10.09 -3.77
CA LYS A 98 -35.66 -9.49 -4.46
C LYS A 98 -35.90 -10.39 -5.65
N PRO A 99 -36.96 -11.15 -5.66
CA PRO A 99 -37.20 -12.16 -6.69
C PRO A 99 -37.38 -11.55 -8.09
N ASP A 100 -37.50 -10.24 -8.17
CA ASP A 100 -37.93 -9.53 -9.38
C ASP A 100 -36.80 -8.82 -10.17
N LEU A 101 -35.54 -8.95 -9.77
CA LEU A 101 -34.44 -8.40 -10.59
C LEU A 101 -33.87 -9.48 -11.52
N PRO A 102 -33.72 -9.17 -12.81
CA PRO A 102 -33.13 -10.13 -13.76
C PRO A 102 -31.71 -10.46 -13.37
N LYS A 103 -31.41 -11.75 -13.26
CA LYS A 103 -30.09 -12.32 -12.91
C LYS A 103 -28.94 -11.88 -13.85
N SER A 104 -29.26 -11.27 -14.98
CA SER A 104 -28.31 -10.78 -15.96
C SER A 104 -27.64 -9.45 -15.60
N LEU A 105 -28.11 -8.73 -14.57
CA LEU A 105 -27.52 -7.45 -14.17
C LEU A 105 -26.35 -7.60 -13.17
N PHE A 106 -26.19 -8.80 -12.61
CA PHE A 106 -25.10 -9.13 -11.68
C PHE A 106 -24.50 -10.48 -12.07
N PRO A 107 -23.43 -10.46 -12.88
CA PRO A 107 -22.95 -11.66 -13.56
C PRO A 107 -22.37 -12.76 -12.66
N ASP A 108 -22.01 -12.47 -11.40
CA ASP A 108 -21.44 -13.50 -10.53
C ASP A 108 -21.90 -13.39 -9.08
N PRO A 109 -22.61 -14.41 -8.57
CA PRO A 109 -22.97 -14.50 -7.15
C PRO A 109 -21.75 -14.63 -6.22
N GLU A 110 -20.58 -15.05 -6.72
CA GLU A 110 -19.34 -15.11 -5.93
C GLU A 110 -18.74 -13.73 -5.68
N ILE A 111 -18.78 -12.82 -6.68
CA ILE A 111 -18.30 -11.45 -6.50
C ILE A 111 -19.17 -10.71 -5.49
N THR A 112 -20.45 -10.99 -5.47
CA THR A 112 -21.39 -10.35 -4.53
C THR A 112 -21.31 -10.92 -3.11
N ARG A 113 -20.93 -12.21 -2.97
CA ARG A 113 -20.76 -12.85 -1.66
C ARG A 113 -19.52 -12.43 -0.90
N ASN A 114 -18.47 -11.97 -1.59
CA ASN A 114 -17.18 -11.66 -1.00
C ASN A 114 -16.84 -10.18 -0.96
N SER A 115 -17.79 -9.28 -1.23
CA SER A 115 -17.55 -7.85 -1.06
C SER A 115 -17.52 -7.49 0.42
N LEU A 116 -16.33 -7.55 0.97
CA LEU A 116 -16.05 -7.13 2.33
C LEU A 116 -16.17 -5.61 2.40
N VAL A 117 -16.96 -5.11 3.35
CA VAL A 117 -17.22 -3.68 3.54
C VAL A 117 -16.60 -3.21 4.82
N TYR A 118 -15.73 -2.23 4.69
CA TYR A 118 -15.19 -1.47 5.81
C TYR A 118 -15.90 -0.13 5.92
N ARG A 119 -15.75 0.51 7.05
CA ARG A 119 -16.24 1.85 7.30
C ARG A 119 -15.06 2.83 7.19
N ILE A 120 -15.32 4.07 6.80
CA ILE A 120 -14.33 5.15 6.88
C ILE A 120 -13.77 5.25 8.31
N LYS A 121 -12.47 5.54 8.43
CA LYS A 121 -11.74 5.63 9.71
C LYS A 121 -11.68 4.35 10.55
N ASP A 122 -12.06 3.20 9.98
CA ASP A 122 -11.82 1.92 10.65
C ASP A 122 -10.32 1.61 10.70
N MET A 123 -9.87 1.03 11.80
CA MET A 123 -8.52 0.47 11.90
C MET A 123 -8.49 -0.89 11.21
N LEU A 124 -7.73 -0.95 10.13
CA LEU A 124 -7.57 -2.14 9.28
C LEU A 124 -6.29 -2.87 9.64
N TYR A 125 -6.37 -4.19 9.65
CA TYR A 125 -5.24 -5.09 9.74
C TYR A 125 -5.11 -5.86 8.44
N TYR A 126 -3.90 -5.94 7.91
CA TYR A 126 -3.58 -6.68 6.70
C TYR A 126 -2.41 -7.61 6.98
N GLU A 127 -2.52 -8.85 6.52
CA GLU A 127 -1.49 -9.87 6.65
C GLU A 127 -1.34 -10.63 5.33
N VAL A 128 -0.11 -10.88 4.95
CA VAL A 128 0.24 -11.68 3.78
C VAL A 128 1.41 -12.61 4.11
N THR A 129 1.32 -13.85 3.68
CA THR A 129 2.42 -14.81 3.78
C THR A 129 3.12 -14.90 2.44
N ILE A 130 4.43 -14.65 2.42
CA ILE A 130 5.27 -14.70 1.22
C ILE A 130 6.31 -15.77 1.41
N ASN A 131 6.43 -16.65 0.41
CA ASN A 131 7.40 -17.73 0.38
C ASN A 131 8.33 -17.58 -0.82
N THR A 132 9.57 -17.97 -0.64
CA THR A 132 10.57 -18.10 -1.71
C THR A 132 10.80 -19.56 -2.06
N TRP A 133 11.07 -19.85 -3.31
CA TRP A 133 11.46 -21.18 -3.74
C TRP A 133 12.96 -21.40 -3.51
N ASP A 134 13.30 -22.43 -2.78
CA ASP A 134 14.66 -22.91 -2.65
C ASP A 134 14.89 -24.05 -3.65
N GLY A 135 15.70 -23.78 -4.67
CA GLY A 135 16.00 -24.76 -5.73
C GLY A 135 16.82 -25.93 -5.27
N ASP A 136 17.65 -25.77 -4.23
CA ASP A 136 18.50 -26.81 -3.70
C ASP A 136 17.72 -27.76 -2.79
N ALA A 137 16.87 -27.22 -1.93
CA ALA A 137 15.97 -27.99 -1.07
C ALA A 137 14.70 -28.46 -1.79
N GLN A 138 14.41 -27.98 -2.99
CA GLN A 138 13.16 -28.20 -3.74
C GLN A 138 11.91 -27.97 -2.88
N ALA A 139 11.95 -26.95 -2.05
CA ALA A 139 10.90 -26.65 -1.09
C ALA A 139 10.64 -25.13 -1.03
N TRP A 140 9.45 -24.78 -0.52
CA TRP A 140 9.10 -23.40 -0.24
C TRP A 140 9.61 -23.02 1.15
N ALA A 141 10.46 -22.00 1.21
CA ALA A 141 10.98 -21.42 2.44
C ALA A 141 10.32 -20.05 2.73
N PRO A 142 10.28 -19.60 3.98
CA PRO A 142 9.85 -18.27 4.33
C PRO A 142 10.69 -17.21 3.61
N PHE A 143 10.03 -16.18 3.08
CA PHE A 143 10.72 -15.04 2.47
C PHE A 143 11.06 -14.00 3.53
N HIS A 144 12.24 -13.42 3.48
CA HIS A 144 12.71 -12.38 4.41
C HIS A 144 13.03 -11.11 3.63
N ALA A 145 12.36 -10.02 4.01
CA ALA A 145 12.61 -8.69 3.47
C ALA A 145 12.07 -7.63 4.45
N GLU A 146 12.64 -6.44 4.42
CA GLU A 146 12.21 -5.31 5.26
C GLU A 146 11.53 -4.21 4.46
N ASP A 147 11.50 -4.34 3.15
CA ASP A 147 11.09 -3.30 2.21
C ASP A 147 9.77 -3.62 1.49
N VAL A 148 8.99 -4.56 1.98
CA VAL A 148 7.69 -4.91 1.42
C VAL A 148 6.68 -3.84 1.78
N GLN A 149 6.04 -3.24 0.77
CA GLN A 149 5.09 -2.15 0.94
C GLN A 149 3.70 -2.53 0.49
N LEU A 150 2.72 -2.10 1.27
CA LEU A 150 1.31 -2.17 0.96
C LEU A 150 0.80 -0.80 0.56
N GLU A 151 0.05 -0.74 -0.51
CA GLU A 151 -0.70 0.43 -0.94
C GLU A 151 -2.19 0.19 -0.77
N PHE A 152 -2.90 1.14 -0.18
CA PHE A 152 -4.34 1.18 -0.16
C PHE A 152 -4.81 2.24 -1.15
N VAL A 153 -5.37 1.78 -2.27
CA VAL A 153 -5.55 2.57 -3.51
C VAL A 153 -7.02 2.59 -3.92
N MET A 154 -7.50 3.74 -4.35
CA MET A 154 -8.76 3.88 -5.08
C MET A 154 -8.46 4.18 -6.57
N LEU A 155 -8.23 5.42 -6.94
CA LEU A 155 -7.63 5.83 -8.20
C LEU A 155 -6.13 6.08 -7.98
N ASP A 156 -5.83 6.87 -6.96
CA ASP A 156 -4.50 7.15 -6.48
C ASP A 156 -4.25 6.44 -5.14
N PRO A 157 -3.00 6.17 -4.75
CA PRO A 157 -2.68 5.60 -3.46
C PRO A 157 -2.99 6.62 -2.35
N TYR A 158 -3.93 6.27 -1.46
CA TYR A 158 -4.26 7.07 -0.27
C TYR A 158 -3.31 6.80 0.88
N ILE A 159 -2.92 5.55 1.04
CA ILE A 159 -2.03 5.11 2.11
C ILE A 159 -1.00 4.18 1.52
N ARG A 160 0.26 4.41 1.88
CA ARG A 160 1.38 3.51 1.61
C ARG A 160 2.10 3.25 2.92
N THR A 161 2.23 2.00 3.28
CA THR A 161 2.88 1.58 4.52
C THR A 161 3.80 0.40 4.27
N THR A 162 4.90 0.34 5.01
CA THR A 162 5.80 -0.81 4.99
C THR A 162 5.23 -1.88 5.92
N LEU A 163 5.26 -3.12 5.47
CA LEU A 163 4.84 -4.27 6.25
C LEU A 163 5.94 -4.67 7.23
N THR A 164 5.56 -5.05 8.44
CA THR A 164 6.47 -5.62 9.43
C THR A 164 6.55 -7.13 9.23
N SER A 165 7.76 -7.67 9.15
CA SER A 165 8.00 -9.11 9.04
C SER A 165 8.05 -9.75 10.43
N ASP A 166 7.42 -10.91 10.57
CA ASP A 166 7.44 -11.75 11.79
C ASP A 166 8.60 -12.79 11.78
N GLY A 167 9.38 -12.84 10.72
CA GLY A 167 10.47 -13.80 10.57
C GLY A 167 10.07 -15.13 9.91
N ASP A 168 8.79 -15.50 9.93
CA ASP A 168 8.26 -16.74 9.34
C ASP A 168 7.66 -16.52 7.93
N GLY A 169 8.10 -15.48 7.21
CA GLY A 169 7.55 -15.12 5.91
C GLY A 169 6.17 -14.46 6.00
N LYS A 170 5.70 -14.12 7.19
CA LYS A 170 4.47 -13.37 7.42
C LYS A 170 4.79 -11.89 7.52
N PHE A 171 4.05 -11.12 6.76
CA PHE A 171 4.17 -9.67 6.71
C PHE A 171 2.83 -9.07 7.09
N SER A 172 2.82 -8.17 8.08
CA SER A 172 1.60 -7.57 8.58
C SER A 172 1.74 -6.07 8.78
N THR A 173 0.61 -5.38 8.74
CA THR A 173 0.53 -3.97 9.09
C THR A 173 -0.88 -3.60 9.54
N SER A 174 -0.98 -2.53 10.32
CA SER A 174 -2.25 -1.93 10.68
C SER A 174 -2.24 -0.44 10.32
N PHE A 175 -3.37 0.03 9.78
CA PHE A 175 -3.52 1.43 9.43
C PHE A 175 -5.00 1.84 9.48
N MET A 176 -5.25 3.12 9.57
CA MET A 176 -6.60 3.67 9.58
C MET A 176 -7.09 3.91 8.15
N ALA A 177 -8.29 3.42 7.84
CA ALA A 177 -8.93 3.69 6.55
C ALA A 177 -9.12 5.20 6.33
N PRO A 178 -8.94 5.71 5.11
CA PRO A 178 -9.11 7.12 4.80
C PRO A 178 -10.56 7.58 5.00
N ASP A 179 -10.73 8.90 5.17
CA ASP A 179 -12.05 9.54 5.27
C ASP A 179 -12.66 9.74 3.87
N LYS A 180 -12.65 8.69 3.09
CA LYS A 180 -13.26 8.63 1.75
C LYS A 180 -13.97 7.29 1.61
N TYR A 181 -15.15 7.33 1.02
CA TYR A 181 -15.92 6.13 0.71
C TYR A 181 -15.78 5.77 -0.78
N GLY A 182 -15.89 4.51 -1.08
CA GLY A 182 -15.78 4.00 -2.44
C GLY A 182 -15.17 2.60 -2.48
N ILE A 183 -14.74 2.19 -3.66
CA ILE A 183 -14.08 0.91 -3.88
C ILE A 183 -12.58 1.11 -3.80
N PHE A 184 -11.96 0.45 -2.86
CA PHE A 184 -10.53 0.46 -2.62
C PHE A 184 -9.92 -0.89 -2.95
N LYS A 185 -8.61 -0.91 -3.13
CA LYS A 185 -7.81 -2.11 -3.31
C LYS A 185 -6.66 -2.10 -2.32
N PHE A 186 -6.44 -3.23 -1.65
CA PHE A 186 -5.14 -3.55 -1.09
C PHE A 186 -4.27 -4.01 -2.25
N LYS A 187 -3.23 -3.25 -2.55
CA LYS A 187 -2.29 -3.54 -3.63
C LYS A 187 -0.91 -3.72 -3.04
N LEU A 188 -0.34 -4.88 -3.26
CA LEU A 188 1.03 -5.19 -2.93
C LEU A 188 1.75 -5.50 -4.23
N LEU A 189 2.71 -4.67 -4.58
CA LEU A 189 3.58 -4.86 -5.72
C LEU A 189 5.02 -4.87 -5.23
N TYR A 190 5.62 -6.05 -5.25
CA TYR A 190 7.02 -6.20 -4.90
C TYR A 190 7.82 -6.60 -6.11
N ARG A 191 8.76 -5.77 -6.49
CA ARG A 191 9.61 -5.95 -7.65
C ARG A 191 11.05 -5.62 -7.30
N ARG A 192 11.90 -6.62 -7.33
CA ARG A 192 13.33 -6.50 -7.09
C ARG A 192 14.11 -7.24 -8.16
N PRO A 193 15.30 -6.73 -8.55
CA PRO A 193 16.19 -7.46 -9.45
C PRO A 193 16.49 -8.84 -8.91
N GLY A 194 16.46 -9.84 -9.79
CA GLY A 194 16.73 -11.24 -9.42
C GLY A 194 15.54 -12.02 -8.87
N LEU A 195 14.47 -11.36 -8.41
CA LEU A 195 13.26 -12.00 -7.89
C LEU A 195 12.10 -11.90 -8.88
N SER A 196 11.20 -12.88 -8.85
CA SER A 196 9.96 -12.78 -9.60
C SER A 196 9.09 -11.65 -9.05
N THR A 197 8.37 -10.95 -9.94
CA THR A 197 7.45 -9.90 -9.52
C THR A 197 6.27 -10.49 -8.76
N LEU A 198 6.04 -10.02 -7.55
CA LEU A 198 4.89 -10.38 -6.73
C LEU A 198 3.84 -9.29 -6.87
N HIS A 199 2.65 -9.64 -7.35
CA HIS A 199 1.53 -8.73 -7.49
C HIS A 199 0.29 -9.35 -6.85
N VAL A 200 -0.24 -8.65 -5.85
CA VAL A 200 -1.43 -9.06 -5.11
C VAL A 200 -2.40 -7.89 -5.07
N GLU A 201 -3.63 -8.10 -5.51
CA GLU A 201 -4.71 -7.12 -5.37
C GLU A 201 -5.92 -7.78 -4.69
N LYS A 202 -6.47 -7.08 -3.71
CA LYS A 202 -7.75 -7.44 -3.06
C LYS A 202 -8.65 -6.22 -3.04
N VAL A 203 -9.81 -6.36 -3.66
CA VAL A 203 -10.81 -5.29 -3.76
C VAL A 203 -11.70 -5.32 -2.52
N VAL A 204 -11.93 -4.15 -1.93
CA VAL A 204 -12.79 -3.96 -0.77
C VAL A 204 -13.63 -2.69 -0.95
N SER A 205 -14.80 -2.67 -0.34
CA SER A 205 -15.65 -1.49 -0.33
C SER A 205 -15.50 -0.74 0.99
N VAL A 206 -15.42 0.58 0.94
CA VAL A 206 -15.42 1.45 2.12
C VAL A 206 -16.70 2.29 2.09
N ARG A 207 -17.52 2.19 3.14
CA ARG A 207 -18.77 2.94 3.27
C ARG A 207 -18.61 4.14 4.21
N PRO A 208 -19.45 5.16 4.08
CA PRO A 208 -19.52 6.24 5.06
C PRO A 208 -20.15 5.76 6.38
N PHE A 209 -20.10 6.62 7.39
CA PHE A 209 -20.84 6.40 8.63
C PHE A 209 -22.35 6.34 8.39
N LYS A 210 -23.03 5.45 9.10
CA LYS A 210 -24.48 5.49 9.26
C LYS A 210 -24.86 6.57 10.25
N HIS A 211 -26.11 6.98 10.29
CA HIS A 211 -26.60 8.05 11.19
C HIS A 211 -26.27 7.83 12.67
N ASN A 212 -26.24 6.60 13.13
CA ASN A 212 -25.96 6.22 14.51
C ASN A 212 -24.46 5.98 14.80
N GLU A 213 -23.59 6.11 13.81
CA GLU A 213 -22.16 5.87 13.93
C GLU A 213 -21.33 7.15 14.04
N TYR A 214 -21.95 8.33 13.83
CA TYR A 214 -21.28 9.61 14.03
C TYR A 214 -21.00 9.85 15.49
N GLU A 215 -19.86 10.49 15.77
CA GLU A 215 -19.53 10.94 17.11
C GLU A 215 -20.59 11.92 17.64
N ARG A 216 -20.96 11.74 18.90
CA ARG A 216 -22.00 12.59 19.53
C ARG A 216 -21.56 14.05 19.60
N TYR A 217 -20.27 14.31 19.76
CA TYR A 217 -19.68 15.65 19.82
C TYR A 217 -18.66 15.81 18.71
N ILE A 218 -18.93 16.73 17.81
CA ILE A 218 -18.04 17.03 16.68
C ILE A 218 -17.03 18.06 17.15
N THR A 219 -15.74 17.68 17.23
CA THR A 219 -14.66 18.56 17.69
C THR A 219 -14.48 19.80 16.82
N SER A 220 -14.71 19.70 15.51
CA SER A 220 -14.68 20.84 14.59
C SER A 220 -15.77 21.90 14.85
N ALA A 221 -16.80 21.56 15.59
CA ALA A 221 -17.90 22.48 15.95
C ALA A 221 -17.66 23.24 17.28
N TYR A 222 -16.59 22.97 18.01
CA TYR A 222 -16.28 23.68 19.25
C TYR A 222 -16.27 25.21 19.16
N PRO A 223 -15.71 25.85 18.12
CA PRO A 223 -15.78 27.30 17.99
C PRO A 223 -17.21 27.85 17.99
N TYR A 224 -18.14 27.14 17.34
CA TYR A 224 -19.54 27.51 17.31
C TYR A 224 -20.23 27.34 18.67
N TYR A 225 -19.94 26.25 19.38
CA TYR A 225 -20.45 26.05 20.74
C TYR A 225 -19.92 27.11 21.68
N THR A 226 -18.64 27.43 21.63
CA THR A 226 -18.02 28.48 22.43
C THR A 226 -18.65 29.83 22.15
N ALA A 227 -18.85 30.18 20.89
CA ALA A 227 -19.52 31.44 20.50
C ALA A 227 -20.96 31.53 21.06
N ALA A 228 -21.72 30.43 20.99
CA ALA A 228 -23.07 30.40 21.52
C ALA A 228 -23.08 30.60 23.06
N PHE A 229 -22.21 29.95 23.79
CA PHE A 229 -22.10 30.11 25.26
C PHE A 229 -21.64 31.50 25.65
N VAL A 230 -20.66 32.06 24.95
CA VAL A 230 -20.21 33.45 25.19
C VAL A 230 -21.34 34.46 24.93
N LEU A 231 -22.12 34.29 23.86
CA LEU A 231 -23.25 35.13 23.58
C LEU A 231 -24.31 35.07 24.69
N MET A 232 -24.66 33.85 25.14
CA MET A 232 -25.61 33.69 26.27
C MET A 232 -25.10 34.36 27.54
N ALA A 233 -23.83 34.17 27.86
CA ALA A 233 -23.23 34.83 29.03
C ALA A 233 -23.24 36.38 28.88
N ALA A 234 -22.89 36.89 27.71
CA ALA A 234 -22.91 38.32 27.41
C ALA A 234 -24.31 38.94 27.55
N VAL A 235 -25.33 38.27 27.02
CA VAL A 235 -26.73 38.71 27.16
C VAL A 235 -27.17 38.71 28.63
N THR A 236 -26.80 37.68 29.38
CA THR A 236 -27.11 37.59 30.81
C THR A 236 -26.45 38.73 31.60
N VAL A 237 -25.18 38.97 31.40
CA VAL A 237 -24.44 40.06 32.07
C VAL A 237 -25.00 41.42 31.67
N PHE A 238 -25.30 41.63 30.37
CA PHE A 238 -25.92 42.87 29.89
C PHE A 238 -27.28 43.11 30.53
N SER A 239 -28.11 42.07 30.64
CA SER A 239 -29.43 42.17 31.29
C SER A 239 -29.31 42.57 32.78
N PHE A 240 -28.38 42.00 33.51
CA PHE A 240 -28.10 42.40 34.89
C PHE A 240 -27.66 43.86 34.97
N LEU A 241 -26.68 44.26 34.17
CA LEU A 241 -26.21 45.66 34.16
C LEU A 241 -27.31 46.64 33.80
N PHE A 242 -28.13 46.30 32.82
CA PHE A 242 -29.24 47.15 32.39
C PHE A 242 -30.28 47.31 33.49
N LEU A 243 -30.66 46.26 34.21
CA LEU A 243 -31.62 46.28 35.30
C LEU A 243 -31.13 47.04 36.52
N PHE A 244 -29.81 47.01 36.80
CA PHE A 244 -29.22 47.70 37.95
C PHE A 244 -28.65 49.08 37.64
N THR A 245 -28.77 49.57 36.38
CA THR A 245 -28.32 50.90 36.03
C THR A 245 -29.42 51.92 36.41
N GLU A 246 -29.21 52.65 37.50
CA GLU A 246 -30.08 53.77 37.89
C GLU A 246 -29.80 54.98 37.01
N ASP A 247 -30.84 55.54 36.39
CA ASP A 247 -30.78 56.80 35.66
C ASP A 247 -30.60 57.97 36.63
N LYS A 248 -29.37 58.37 36.87
CA LYS A 248 -29.08 59.57 37.72
C LYS A 248 -29.71 60.87 37.25
N THR A 249 -30.14 60.87 36.01
CA THR A 249 -30.84 62.06 35.44
C THR A 249 -32.28 62.28 35.95
N VAL A 250 -32.94 61.21 36.37
CA VAL A 250 -34.31 61.32 36.95
C VAL A 250 -34.26 61.83 38.38
N LEU A 251 -33.27 61.37 39.17
CA LEU A 251 -33.10 61.80 40.59
C LEU A 251 -32.73 63.29 40.74
N SER A 252 -32.05 63.90 39.74
CA SER A 252 -31.67 65.31 39.80
C SER A 252 -32.86 66.31 39.47
N LYS A 253 -33.94 65.86 38.90
CA LYS A 253 -35.12 66.63 38.65
C LYS A 253 -36.10 66.65 39.82
N THR A 254 -36.18 65.61 40.60
CA THR A 254 -37.08 65.51 41.77
C THR A 254 -36.59 66.33 42.96
N HIS A 255 -35.39 66.86 42.96
CA HIS A 255 -34.80 67.65 44.06
C HIS A 255 -34.80 69.17 43.77
N ARG A 256 -35.52 69.65 42.71
CA ARG A 256 -35.58 71.06 42.28
C ARG A 256 -37.00 71.67 42.27
N ASP A 257 -38.00 70.97 42.83
CA ASP A 257 -39.35 71.48 43.00
C ASP A 257 -39.66 71.65 44.50
#